data_a7ceed7dc35ebe9ca0c25eeb0e58fdbc
#
_entry.id   a7ceed7dc35ebe9ca0c25eeb0e58fdbc
#
_cell.length_a   1.000
_cell.length_b   1.000
_cell.length_c   1.000
_cell.angle_alpha   90.00
_cell.angle_beta   90.00
_cell.angle_gamma   90.00
#
_symmetry.space_group_name_H-M   'P 1'
#
loop_
_entity.id
_entity.type
_entity.pdbx_description
1 polymer ?
#
loop_
_entity_poly.entity_id
_entity_poly.type
_entity_poly.pdbx_seq_one_letter_code
_entity_poly.pdbx_strand_id
1 'polypeptide(L)'
;NTVKAAAGIIVVPHFNILTSKPKLSDEVIGHGDFKYKVHKSWGDLDRAMTPVNNCHEMVLDSKGRLIMVGDDTHNNVLIYDKSGKLLDSWGVRYKGGHGLSIWNDGSDDFLFICDTNGSVIKTTTDGRELMLIGHPSEYGVFEKETPFHPTETAIGPNGDIYIADGYGSNYVLQFTKDGEFIRKIGGGRGIEDNQFLTAHGVCIDNRGKGDPTLLITSRAANCFKRFTLEGKYIERISLPGAFICRPVIHNDNLYSGVCWSSEVVFEEGNSKTHPTQTNPNSGFVTILDKKGKVVSNPGGTQPTYKKGELQTMLQEQSIFNHCHDVCIDNDENLYVCQWNANKAYPIKLERV
;
A
#
# COMPACT_ATOMS: atom_id res chain seq x y z
N ASN A 1 -79.35 -8.28 -29.22
CA ASN A 1 -78.21 -7.43 -29.21
C ASN A 1 -77.03 -8.14 -28.61
N THR A 2 -76.18 -8.72 -29.48
CA THR A 2 -74.96 -9.44 -29.12
C THR A 2 -73.77 -8.51 -29.19
N VAL A 3 -73.13 -8.25 -28.04
CA VAL A 3 -71.90 -7.46 -27.98
C VAL A 3 -70.74 -8.43 -28.15
N LYS A 4 -69.97 -8.29 -29.22
CA LYS A 4 -68.71 -8.99 -29.42
C LYS A 4 -67.62 -8.27 -28.67
N ALA A 5 -66.99 -8.95 -27.69
CA ALA A 5 -65.76 -8.48 -27.05
C ALA A 5 -64.58 -8.75 -27.98
N ALA A 6 -63.82 -7.69 -28.32
CA ALA A 6 -62.56 -7.80 -29.03
C ALA A 6 -61.41 -8.02 -28.01
N ALA A 7 -60.74 -9.18 -28.13
CA ALA A 7 -59.52 -9.43 -27.34
C ALA A 7 -58.34 -8.71 -27.96
N GLY A 8 -57.81 -7.70 -27.26
CA GLY A 8 -56.58 -7.00 -27.62
C GLY A 8 -55.36 -7.83 -27.23
N ILE A 9 -54.51 -8.15 -28.18
CA ILE A 9 -53.22 -8.79 -27.96
C ILE A 9 -52.25 -7.70 -27.48
N ILE A 10 -51.81 -7.77 -26.21
CA ILE A 10 -50.73 -6.94 -25.68
C ILE A 10 -49.40 -7.58 -26.10
N VAL A 11 -48.70 -6.98 -27.06
CA VAL A 11 -47.34 -7.34 -27.42
C VAL A 11 -46.42 -6.65 -26.43
N VAL A 12 -45.86 -7.38 -25.47
CA VAL A 12 -44.81 -6.88 -24.58
C VAL A 12 -43.47 -6.95 -25.32
N PRO A 13 -42.78 -5.83 -25.56
CA PRO A 13 -41.47 -5.88 -26.21
C PRO A 13 -40.46 -6.55 -25.26
N HIS A 14 -39.88 -7.65 -25.68
CA HIS A 14 -38.73 -8.25 -25.01
C HIS A 14 -37.51 -7.41 -25.28
N PHE A 15 -37.11 -6.59 -24.31
CA PHE A 15 -35.79 -5.98 -24.32
C PHE A 15 -34.75 -7.02 -23.95
N ASN A 16 -34.03 -7.53 -24.93
CA ASN A 16 -32.79 -8.25 -24.70
C ASN A 16 -31.75 -7.22 -24.24
N ILE A 17 -31.57 -7.13 -22.93
CA ILE A 17 -30.40 -6.44 -22.36
C ILE A 17 -29.21 -7.33 -22.70
N LEU A 18 -28.53 -6.99 -23.79
CA LEU A 18 -27.19 -7.49 -24.07
C LEU A 18 -26.27 -6.89 -22.99
N THR A 19 -26.12 -7.61 -21.88
CA THR A 19 -25.01 -7.37 -20.98
C THR A 19 -23.74 -7.73 -21.73
N SER A 20 -23.12 -6.76 -22.39
CA SER A 20 -21.75 -6.90 -22.83
C SER A 20 -20.90 -7.10 -21.59
N LYS A 21 -20.40 -8.33 -21.37
CA LYS A 21 -19.34 -8.57 -20.40
C LYS A 21 -18.23 -7.58 -20.74
N PRO A 22 -17.70 -6.82 -19.77
CA PRO A 22 -16.56 -5.93 -20.03
C PRO A 22 -15.48 -6.79 -20.69
N LYS A 23 -14.99 -6.33 -21.84
CA LYS A 23 -13.88 -6.96 -22.55
C LYS A 23 -12.70 -6.88 -21.57
N LEU A 24 -12.26 -8.01 -21.03
CA LEU A 24 -11.02 -8.09 -20.24
C LEU A 24 -9.94 -7.39 -21.06
N SER A 25 -9.33 -6.36 -20.53
CA SER A 25 -8.25 -5.69 -21.22
C SER A 25 -7.10 -6.70 -21.36
N ASP A 26 -6.73 -7.05 -22.58
CA ASP A 26 -5.54 -7.89 -22.82
C ASP A 26 -4.24 -7.08 -22.66
N GLU A 27 -4.30 -6.00 -21.90
CA GLU A 27 -3.19 -5.09 -21.65
C GLU A 27 -2.15 -5.79 -20.75
N VAL A 28 -0.96 -6.01 -21.31
CA VAL A 28 0.20 -6.55 -20.59
C VAL A 28 1.16 -5.40 -20.32
N ILE A 29 1.56 -5.24 -19.05
CA ILE A 29 2.46 -4.20 -18.58
C ILE A 29 3.67 -4.79 -17.87
N GLY A 30 4.71 -3.97 -17.66
CA GLY A 30 5.95 -4.41 -17.02
C GLY A 30 7.05 -4.77 -18.01
N HIS A 31 8.23 -5.12 -17.49
CA HIS A 31 9.48 -5.25 -18.26
C HIS A 31 10.24 -6.55 -17.94
N GLY A 32 11.03 -7.03 -18.90
CA GLY A 32 11.83 -8.24 -18.72
C GLY A 32 10.97 -9.44 -18.34
N ASP A 33 11.38 -10.11 -17.27
CA ASP A 33 10.67 -11.27 -16.72
C ASP A 33 9.45 -10.88 -15.86
N PHE A 34 9.28 -9.60 -15.51
CA PHE A 34 8.19 -9.11 -14.67
C PHE A 34 7.10 -8.45 -15.51
N LYS A 35 6.28 -9.27 -16.17
CA LYS A 35 5.15 -8.84 -16.98
C LYS A 35 3.83 -9.33 -16.40
N TYR A 36 2.79 -8.50 -16.56
CA TYR A 36 1.51 -8.73 -15.92
C TYR A 36 0.36 -8.36 -16.83
N LYS A 37 -0.67 -9.20 -16.85
CA LYS A 37 -1.97 -8.89 -17.45
C LYS A 37 -2.83 -8.13 -16.45
N VAL A 38 -3.44 -7.03 -16.90
CA VAL A 38 -4.22 -6.12 -16.02
C VAL A 38 -5.68 -6.57 -15.91
N HIS A 39 -6.16 -6.71 -14.67
CA HIS A 39 -7.56 -7.00 -14.32
C HIS A 39 -8.14 -5.84 -13.50
N LYS A 40 -8.64 -4.80 -14.20
CA LYS A 40 -9.12 -3.55 -13.57
C LYS A 40 -10.34 -3.71 -12.65
N SER A 41 -11.16 -4.73 -12.89
CA SER A 41 -12.39 -4.97 -12.13
C SER A 41 -12.27 -6.14 -11.14
N TRP A 42 -11.06 -6.55 -10.79
CA TRP A 42 -10.85 -7.71 -9.93
C TRP A 42 -11.50 -7.55 -8.54
N GLY A 43 -11.35 -6.41 -7.90
CA GLY A 43 -11.84 -6.15 -6.54
C GLY A 43 -13.12 -5.33 -6.49
N ASP A 44 -13.81 -5.13 -7.63
CA ASP A 44 -15.02 -4.32 -7.71
C ASP A 44 -16.17 -4.93 -6.87
N LEU A 45 -16.76 -4.10 -6.02
CA LEU A 45 -17.92 -4.45 -5.20
C LEU A 45 -19.08 -3.49 -5.46
N ASP A 46 -20.26 -3.81 -4.92
CA ASP A 46 -21.38 -2.88 -4.92
C ASP A 46 -21.09 -1.72 -3.95
N ARG A 47 -20.92 -0.52 -4.50
CA ARG A 47 -20.58 0.69 -3.75
C ARG A 47 -21.66 1.14 -2.75
N ALA A 48 -22.89 0.73 -2.94
CA ALA A 48 -23.97 1.04 -2.01
C ALA A 48 -23.92 0.12 -0.78
N MET A 49 -23.44 -1.11 -0.96
CA MET A 49 -23.37 -2.12 0.11
C MET A 49 -21.99 -2.14 0.80
N THR A 50 -20.94 -1.94 0.03
CA THR A 50 -19.56 -2.01 0.52
C THR A 50 -18.76 -0.80 -0.01
N PRO A 51 -19.05 0.41 0.51
CA PRO A 51 -18.34 1.59 0.08
C PRO A 51 -16.87 1.53 0.47
N VAL A 52 -16.01 2.10 -0.39
CA VAL A 52 -14.63 2.41 -0.07
C VAL A 52 -14.39 3.89 -0.33
N ASN A 53 -13.52 4.54 0.44
CA ASN A 53 -13.07 5.89 0.17
C ASN A 53 -11.67 5.86 -0.44
N ASN A 54 -10.69 5.36 0.30
CA ASN A 54 -9.34 5.03 -0.21
C ASN A 54 -9.01 3.58 0.13
N CYS A 55 -8.34 2.89 -0.79
CA CYS A 55 -7.76 1.58 -0.54
C CYS A 55 -6.28 1.79 -0.26
N HIS A 56 -5.87 1.66 1.00
CA HIS A 56 -4.50 2.01 1.36
C HIS A 56 -3.54 0.84 1.22
N GLU A 57 -3.76 -0.23 1.95
CA GLU A 57 -2.83 -1.36 1.97
C GLU A 57 -3.53 -2.71 2.03
N MET A 58 -2.80 -3.75 1.58
CA MET A 58 -3.31 -5.12 1.52
C MET A 58 -2.22 -6.10 1.95
N VAL A 59 -2.62 -7.16 2.64
CA VAL A 59 -1.76 -8.28 3.03
C VAL A 59 -2.39 -9.61 2.66
N LEU A 60 -1.55 -10.63 2.44
CA LEU A 60 -1.97 -12.02 2.26
C LEU A 60 -1.82 -12.76 3.58
N ASP A 61 -2.90 -13.38 4.06
CA ASP A 61 -2.86 -14.18 5.29
C ASP A 61 -2.42 -15.64 5.03
N SER A 62 -2.17 -16.38 6.11
CA SER A 62 -1.76 -17.79 6.04
C SER A 62 -2.83 -18.72 5.42
N LYS A 63 -4.07 -18.26 5.33
CA LYS A 63 -5.19 -18.97 4.71
C LYS A 63 -5.36 -18.64 3.21
N GLY A 64 -4.49 -17.77 2.67
CA GLY A 64 -4.54 -17.32 1.27
C GLY A 64 -5.61 -16.28 0.99
N ARG A 65 -6.13 -15.59 2.02
CA ARG A 65 -7.07 -14.49 1.87
C ARG A 65 -6.33 -13.17 1.76
N LEU A 66 -6.89 -12.25 1.00
CA LEU A 66 -6.37 -10.90 0.81
C LEU A 66 -7.13 -9.94 1.72
N ILE A 67 -6.44 -9.37 2.70
CA ILE A 67 -7.01 -8.48 3.70
C ILE A 67 -6.55 -7.06 3.37
N MET A 68 -7.50 -6.16 3.12
CA MET A 68 -7.25 -4.77 2.74
C MET A 68 -7.76 -3.82 3.82
N VAL A 69 -6.98 -2.78 4.13
CA VAL A 69 -7.42 -1.66 4.96
C VAL A 69 -7.76 -0.44 4.10
N GLY A 70 -8.79 0.28 4.53
CA GLY A 70 -9.20 1.57 4.00
C GLY A 70 -9.72 2.49 5.11
N ASP A 71 -10.08 3.70 4.73
CA ASP A 71 -10.53 4.77 5.63
C ASP A 71 -12.05 5.01 5.60
N ASP A 72 -12.83 4.15 4.93
CA ASP A 72 -14.28 4.19 4.99
C ASP A 72 -14.78 3.50 6.27
N THR A 73 -15.48 4.25 7.12
CA THR A 73 -15.93 3.77 8.43
C THR A 73 -17.19 2.91 8.40
N HIS A 74 -17.70 2.54 7.23
CA HIS A 74 -18.71 1.49 7.14
C HIS A 74 -18.06 0.09 7.12
N ASN A 75 -16.84 0.01 6.61
CA ASN A 75 -16.08 -1.24 6.46
C ASN A 75 -14.59 -0.94 6.26
N ASN A 76 -13.86 -0.63 7.33
CA ASN A 76 -12.44 -0.31 7.23
C ASN A 76 -11.58 -1.45 6.67
N VAL A 77 -11.97 -2.69 6.95
CA VAL A 77 -11.22 -3.88 6.50
C VAL A 77 -12.12 -4.74 5.62
N LEU A 78 -11.63 -5.04 4.44
CA LEU A 78 -12.26 -5.93 3.46
C LEU A 78 -11.40 -7.19 3.27
N ILE A 79 -12.03 -8.36 3.31
CA ILE A 79 -11.35 -9.65 3.15
C ILE A 79 -11.85 -10.30 1.87
N TYR A 80 -10.94 -10.49 0.90
CA TYR A 80 -11.21 -11.10 -0.39
C TYR A 80 -10.60 -12.50 -0.50
N ASP A 81 -11.18 -13.33 -1.35
CA ASP A 81 -10.45 -14.45 -1.93
C ASP A 81 -9.64 -14.00 -3.16
N LYS A 82 -8.77 -14.88 -3.69
CA LYS A 82 -7.93 -14.57 -4.85
C LYS A 82 -8.72 -14.32 -6.15
N SER A 83 -10.01 -14.68 -6.20
CA SER A 83 -10.89 -14.39 -7.34
C SER A 83 -11.46 -12.97 -7.33
N GLY A 84 -11.32 -12.24 -6.20
CA GLY A 84 -11.89 -10.91 -5.98
C GLY A 84 -13.27 -10.94 -5.32
N LYS A 85 -13.71 -12.09 -4.86
CA LYS A 85 -14.96 -12.22 -4.12
C LYS A 85 -14.75 -11.77 -2.67
N LEU A 86 -15.60 -10.87 -2.19
CA LEU A 86 -15.64 -10.48 -0.79
C LEU A 86 -16.08 -11.69 0.07
N LEU A 87 -15.27 -12.00 1.07
CA LEU A 87 -15.54 -13.06 2.05
C LEU A 87 -16.12 -12.50 3.34
N ASP A 88 -15.58 -11.34 3.79
CA ASP A 88 -15.96 -10.70 5.03
C ASP A 88 -15.56 -9.21 5.02
N SER A 89 -16.14 -8.41 5.91
CA SER A 89 -15.74 -7.02 6.17
C SER A 89 -16.02 -6.62 7.60
N TRP A 90 -15.15 -5.77 8.16
CA TRP A 90 -15.31 -5.29 9.54
C TRP A 90 -14.58 -3.95 9.74
N GLY A 91 -14.73 -3.37 10.93
CA GLY A 91 -14.13 -2.10 11.32
C GLY A 91 -15.01 -0.90 10.94
N VAL A 92 -15.25 -0.03 11.94
CA VAL A 92 -16.13 1.14 11.79
C VAL A 92 -15.53 2.39 12.41
N ARG A 93 -14.27 2.37 12.84
CA ARG A 93 -13.69 3.47 13.62
C ARG A 93 -12.33 3.99 13.17
N TYR A 94 -11.68 3.33 12.24
CA TYR A 94 -10.36 3.75 11.74
C TYR A 94 -10.52 4.79 10.63
N LYS A 95 -10.87 6.04 11.01
CA LYS A 95 -11.09 7.13 10.05
C LYS A 95 -9.85 7.51 9.24
N GLY A 96 -8.68 7.23 9.77
CA GLY A 96 -7.40 7.39 9.11
C GLY A 96 -6.74 6.05 8.82
N GLY A 97 -7.52 4.97 8.62
CA GLY A 97 -6.99 3.64 8.33
C GLY A 97 -6.07 3.67 7.11
N HIS A 98 -4.77 3.39 7.32
CA HIS A 98 -3.72 3.62 6.35
C HIS A 98 -2.78 2.42 6.20
N GLY A 99 -1.87 2.20 7.15
CA GLY A 99 -0.93 1.09 7.14
C GLY A 99 -1.56 -0.22 7.58
N LEU A 100 -1.15 -1.31 6.94
CA LEU A 100 -1.58 -2.66 7.32
C LEU A 100 -0.42 -3.64 7.17
N SER A 101 0.06 -4.17 8.27
CA SER A 101 0.99 -5.29 8.26
C SER A 101 0.39 -6.53 8.93
N ILE A 102 0.93 -7.68 8.57
CA ILE A 102 0.55 -8.98 9.11
C ILE A 102 1.75 -9.65 9.75
N TRP A 103 1.54 -10.29 10.86
CA TRP A 103 2.54 -11.09 11.56
C TRP A 103 1.93 -12.40 12.03
N ASN A 104 2.61 -13.49 11.71
CA ASN A 104 2.25 -14.82 12.18
C ASN A 104 3.15 -15.22 13.34
N ASP A 105 2.58 -15.60 14.49
CA ASP A 105 3.33 -15.98 15.68
C ASP A 105 3.74 -17.46 15.70
N GLY A 106 3.46 -18.17 14.61
CA GLY A 106 3.65 -19.62 14.45
C GLY A 106 2.35 -20.41 14.59
N SER A 107 1.28 -19.81 15.10
CA SER A 107 -0.05 -20.41 15.20
C SER A 107 -1.13 -19.57 14.50
N ASP A 108 -1.14 -18.28 14.75
CA ASP A 108 -2.18 -17.36 14.31
C ASP A 108 -1.61 -16.14 13.58
N ASP A 109 -2.42 -15.58 12.68
CA ASP A 109 -2.14 -14.31 12.02
C ASP A 109 -2.71 -13.16 12.84
N PHE A 110 -1.91 -12.11 13.01
CA PHE A 110 -2.30 -10.85 13.63
C PHE A 110 -2.10 -9.70 12.65
N LEU A 111 -3.04 -8.77 12.66
CA LEU A 111 -2.96 -7.54 11.88
C LEU A 111 -2.48 -6.39 12.76
N PHE A 112 -1.70 -5.50 12.16
CA PHE A 112 -1.35 -4.21 12.75
C PHE A 112 -1.87 -3.13 11.81
N ILE A 113 -2.77 -2.31 12.31
CA ILE A 113 -3.43 -1.24 11.56
C ILE A 113 -2.93 0.09 12.07
N CYS A 114 -2.37 0.91 11.16
CA CYS A 114 -2.07 2.30 11.45
C CYS A 114 -3.30 3.16 11.16
N ASP A 115 -3.79 3.88 12.16
CA ASP A 115 -4.73 4.98 11.99
C ASP A 115 -3.96 6.30 12.08
N THR A 116 -3.91 7.05 10.99
CA THR A 116 -3.20 8.35 10.93
C THR A 116 -3.80 9.40 11.86
N ASN A 117 -4.92 9.10 12.53
CA ASN A 117 -5.44 9.92 13.62
C ASN A 117 -4.72 9.68 14.97
N GLY A 118 -3.61 8.96 14.97
CA GLY A 118 -2.69 8.88 16.09
C GLY A 118 -2.73 7.58 16.88
N SER A 119 -2.93 6.45 16.22
CA SER A 119 -2.85 5.15 16.89
C SER A 119 -2.40 4.01 15.98
N VAL A 120 -1.83 2.96 16.60
CA VAL A 120 -1.57 1.66 15.97
C VAL A 120 -2.31 0.59 16.75
N ILE A 121 -3.06 -0.25 16.06
CA ILE A 121 -3.92 -1.25 16.65
C ILE A 121 -3.49 -2.65 16.20
N LYS A 122 -3.23 -3.55 17.15
CA LYS A 122 -3.07 -4.98 16.88
C LYS A 122 -4.42 -5.66 16.99
N THR A 123 -4.80 -6.44 15.96
CA THR A 123 -6.05 -7.21 15.95
C THR A 123 -5.83 -8.66 15.53
N THR A 124 -6.80 -9.52 15.78
CA THR A 124 -6.96 -10.77 15.04
C THR A 124 -7.45 -10.49 13.62
N THR A 125 -7.40 -11.48 12.72
CA THR A 125 -7.89 -11.29 11.33
C THR A 125 -9.40 -11.09 11.22
N ASP A 126 -10.15 -11.41 12.27
CA ASP A 126 -11.60 -11.17 12.39
C ASP A 126 -11.96 -9.88 13.15
N GLY A 127 -10.95 -9.03 13.46
CA GLY A 127 -11.15 -7.68 13.98
C GLY A 127 -11.24 -7.55 15.50
N ARG A 128 -10.95 -8.60 16.27
CA ARG A 128 -10.86 -8.46 17.74
C ARG A 128 -9.57 -7.73 18.10
N GLU A 129 -9.69 -6.57 18.73
CA GLU A 129 -8.54 -5.78 19.18
C GLU A 129 -7.84 -6.43 20.37
N LEU A 130 -6.51 -6.46 20.29
CA LEU A 130 -5.63 -7.08 21.26
C LEU A 130 -4.70 -6.07 21.95
N MET A 131 -4.31 -5.01 21.24
CA MET A 131 -3.42 -3.96 21.73
C MET A 131 -3.72 -2.66 21.02
N LEU A 132 -3.52 -1.54 21.71
CA LEU A 132 -3.53 -0.20 21.16
C LEU A 132 -2.26 0.52 21.63
N ILE A 133 -1.49 1.06 20.67
CA ILE A 133 -0.40 1.98 20.91
C ILE A 133 -0.91 3.37 20.55
N GLY A 134 -1.07 4.23 21.56
CA GLY A 134 -1.54 5.59 21.43
C GLY A 134 -0.42 6.59 21.14
N HIS A 135 -0.67 7.86 21.49
CA HIS A 135 0.27 8.94 21.23
C HIS A 135 1.59 8.74 22.01
N PRO A 136 2.76 8.95 21.38
CA PRO A 136 4.06 8.71 22.02
C PRO A 136 4.34 9.56 23.28
N SER A 137 3.59 10.62 23.54
CA SER A 137 3.67 11.35 24.81
C SER A 137 3.22 10.49 26.01
N GLU A 138 2.39 9.49 25.80
CA GLU A 138 1.98 8.55 26.86
C GLU A 138 3.13 7.68 27.37
N TYR A 139 4.18 7.57 26.54
CA TYR A 139 5.40 6.82 26.84
C TYR A 139 6.60 7.73 27.18
N GLY A 140 6.36 9.05 27.30
CA GLY A 140 7.43 10.03 27.56
C GLY A 140 8.42 10.23 26.41
N VAL A 141 8.01 9.93 25.18
CA VAL A 141 8.87 9.98 23.97
C VAL A 141 8.86 11.34 23.33
N PHE A 142 7.68 11.95 23.26
CA PHE A 142 7.44 13.27 22.68
C PHE A 142 6.59 14.13 23.61
N GLU A 143 6.62 15.44 23.37
CA GLU A 143 5.61 16.33 23.95
C GLU A 143 4.26 16.07 23.31
N LYS A 144 3.17 16.39 24.02
CA LYS A 144 1.80 16.12 23.58
C LYS A 144 1.42 16.83 22.26
N GLU A 145 2.06 17.95 21.99
CA GLU A 145 1.85 18.78 20.81
C GLU A 145 2.64 18.26 19.59
N THR A 146 3.57 17.32 19.76
CA THR A 146 4.28 16.70 18.63
C THR A 146 3.32 15.87 17.82
N PRO A 147 3.17 16.10 16.51
CA PRO A 147 2.25 15.31 15.70
C PRO A 147 2.63 13.83 15.68
N PHE A 148 1.65 12.97 15.86
CA PHE A 148 1.78 11.53 15.67
C PHE A 148 0.72 11.05 14.68
N HIS A 149 1.17 10.73 13.46
CA HIS A 149 0.33 10.28 12.35
C HIS A 149 0.98 9.05 11.70
N PRO A 150 0.88 7.87 12.36
CA PRO A 150 1.55 6.65 11.91
C PRO A 150 1.04 6.22 10.55
N THR A 151 1.97 5.83 9.67
CA THR A 151 1.67 5.47 8.29
C THR A 151 1.88 3.99 8.00
N GLU A 152 2.79 3.32 8.72
CA GLU A 152 3.10 1.90 8.49
C GLU A 152 3.72 1.26 9.71
N THR A 153 3.60 -0.08 9.79
CA THR A 153 4.31 -0.91 10.76
C THR A 153 5.15 -2.00 10.09
N ALA A 154 6.20 -2.43 10.78
CA ALA A 154 6.90 -3.68 10.49
C ALA A 154 7.12 -4.45 11.78
N ILE A 155 7.03 -5.77 11.72
CA ILE A 155 7.20 -6.62 12.91
C ILE A 155 8.51 -7.38 12.79
N GLY A 156 9.39 -7.16 13.75
CA GLY A 156 10.70 -7.79 13.82
C GLY A 156 10.62 -9.29 14.12
N PRO A 157 11.73 -10.03 13.93
CA PRO A 157 11.76 -11.47 14.18
C PRO A 157 11.43 -11.87 15.63
N ASN A 158 11.67 -10.97 16.58
CA ASN A 158 11.37 -11.13 18.01
C ASN A 158 9.96 -10.62 18.39
N GLY A 159 9.19 -10.15 17.42
CA GLY A 159 7.88 -9.56 17.62
C GLY A 159 7.88 -8.06 17.91
N ASP A 160 9.03 -7.39 17.97
CA ASP A 160 9.11 -5.94 18.15
C ASP A 160 8.39 -5.21 17.03
N ILE A 161 7.71 -4.12 17.36
CA ILE A 161 6.87 -3.35 16.49
C ILE A 161 7.62 -2.07 16.10
N TYR A 162 7.87 -1.88 14.80
CA TYR A 162 8.47 -0.68 14.25
C TYR A 162 7.38 0.14 13.58
N ILE A 163 7.16 1.37 14.03
CA ILE A 163 6.09 2.27 13.56
C ILE A 163 6.71 3.44 12.82
N ALA A 164 6.46 3.55 11.54
CA ALA A 164 6.83 4.73 10.75
C ALA A 164 5.80 5.84 10.99
N ASP A 165 6.24 6.96 11.57
CA ASP A 165 5.41 8.14 11.81
C ASP A 165 5.62 9.18 10.67
N GLY A 166 5.24 8.77 9.47
CA GLY A 166 5.59 9.48 8.23
C GLY A 166 4.82 10.77 8.00
N TYR A 167 3.63 10.92 8.54
CA TYR A 167 2.85 12.16 8.46
C TYR A 167 2.93 12.99 9.75
N GLY A 168 3.62 12.48 10.77
CA GLY A 168 3.90 13.17 12.01
C GLY A 168 5.37 13.58 12.15
N SER A 169 6.05 12.98 13.10
CA SER A 169 7.42 13.34 13.52
C SER A 169 8.53 12.94 12.52
N ASN A 170 8.25 12.08 11.54
CA ASN A 170 9.25 11.49 10.64
C ASN A 170 10.35 10.68 11.35
N TYR A 171 10.02 10.04 12.46
CA TYR A 171 10.82 8.99 13.09
C TYR A 171 10.19 7.61 12.80
N VAL A 172 10.99 6.57 12.98
CA VAL A 172 10.46 5.22 13.19
C VAL A 172 10.58 4.91 14.68
N LEU A 173 9.47 4.52 15.30
CA LEU A 173 9.41 4.22 16.73
C LEU A 173 9.43 2.71 16.92
N GLN A 174 10.30 2.20 17.80
CA GLN A 174 10.36 0.79 18.15
C GLN A 174 9.68 0.55 19.48
N PHE A 175 8.78 -0.41 19.52
CA PHE A 175 8.12 -0.93 20.71
C PHE A 175 8.36 -2.43 20.85
N THR A 176 8.29 -2.94 22.06
CA THR A 176 8.26 -4.40 22.28
C THR A 176 6.97 -5.01 21.72
N LYS A 177 6.93 -6.33 21.56
CA LYS A 177 5.72 -7.08 21.19
C LYS A 177 4.53 -6.84 22.15
N ASP A 178 4.79 -6.36 23.36
CA ASP A 178 3.82 -6.09 24.42
C ASP A 178 3.45 -4.59 24.52
N GLY A 179 3.99 -3.74 23.60
CA GLY A 179 3.65 -2.34 23.47
C GLY A 179 4.45 -1.39 24.37
N GLU A 180 5.59 -1.82 24.92
CA GLU A 180 6.50 -0.96 25.66
C GLU A 180 7.46 -0.25 24.71
N PHE A 181 7.67 1.06 24.89
CA PHE A 181 8.58 1.83 24.05
C PHE A 181 10.05 1.45 24.28
N ILE A 182 10.79 1.27 23.19
CA ILE A 182 12.22 0.95 23.22
C ILE A 182 13.06 2.15 22.78
N ARG A 183 12.85 2.67 21.58
CA ARG A 183 13.67 3.77 21.02
C ARG A 183 13.02 4.48 19.83
N LYS A 184 13.59 5.65 19.49
CA LYS A 184 13.39 6.33 18.21
C LYS A 184 14.53 5.96 17.26
N ILE A 185 14.19 5.72 15.99
CA ILE A 185 15.11 5.47 14.88
C ILE A 185 15.00 6.61 13.88
N GLY A 186 16.14 7.10 13.45
CA GLY A 186 16.23 8.25 12.54
C GLY A 186 16.53 9.57 13.25
N GLY A 187 16.60 10.64 12.45
CA GLY A 187 16.88 12.02 12.91
C GLY A 187 15.69 12.98 12.71
N GLY A 188 14.47 12.44 12.55
CA GLY A 188 13.28 13.24 12.24
C GLY A 188 13.25 13.71 10.79
N ARG A 189 12.56 14.85 10.53
CA ARG A 189 12.35 15.39 9.19
C ARG A 189 13.63 16.02 8.65
N GLY A 190 14.03 15.64 7.42
CA GLY A 190 15.19 16.20 6.73
C GLY A 190 15.75 15.30 5.63
N ILE A 191 16.88 15.69 5.06
CA ILE A 191 17.52 15.04 3.90
C ILE A 191 18.77 14.23 4.25
N GLU A 192 19.32 14.43 5.45
CA GLU A 192 20.53 13.73 5.89
C GLU A 192 20.33 12.21 5.93
N ASP A 193 21.43 11.47 6.00
CA ASP A 193 21.42 10.01 5.94
C ASP A 193 20.47 9.35 6.93
N ASN A 194 20.41 9.87 8.15
CA ASN A 194 19.53 9.38 9.21
C ASN A 194 18.16 10.10 9.29
N GLN A 195 17.86 11.07 8.40
CA GLN A 195 16.61 11.82 8.39
C GLN A 195 15.68 11.34 7.28
N PHE A 196 14.39 11.70 7.35
CA PHE A 196 13.40 11.31 6.35
C PHE A 196 12.57 12.51 5.89
N LEU A 197 12.28 12.56 4.59
CA LEU A 197 11.20 13.35 4.03
C LEU A 197 10.01 12.43 3.78
N THR A 198 9.09 12.40 4.71
CA THR A 198 7.96 11.46 4.80
C THR A 198 8.43 10.01 4.98
N ALA A 199 8.66 9.59 6.23
CA ALA A 199 8.97 8.21 6.63
C ALA A 199 7.72 7.32 6.43
N HIS A 200 7.33 7.08 5.15
CA HIS A 200 5.99 6.59 4.82
C HIS A 200 5.81 5.10 5.01
N GLY A 201 6.81 4.31 4.71
CA GLY A 201 6.74 2.85 4.80
C GLY A 201 7.95 2.28 5.53
N VAL A 202 7.79 1.13 6.12
CA VAL A 202 8.86 0.37 6.77
C VAL A 202 8.63 -1.13 6.56
N CYS A 203 9.70 -1.89 6.30
CA CYS A 203 9.65 -3.35 6.35
C CYS A 203 10.94 -3.93 6.95
N ILE A 204 10.85 -5.19 7.36
CA ILE A 204 12.03 -6.00 7.73
C ILE A 204 12.59 -6.64 6.45
N ASP A 205 13.85 -6.36 6.12
CA ASP A 205 14.56 -7.00 5.01
C ASP A 205 15.51 -8.07 5.55
N ASN A 206 15.14 -9.32 5.33
CA ASN A 206 15.90 -10.51 5.72
C ASN A 206 16.54 -11.26 4.52
N ARG A 207 16.56 -10.65 3.31
CA ARG A 207 17.14 -11.26 2.09
C ARG A 207 18.65 -11.33 2.10
N GLY A 208 19.30 -10.59 2.97
CA GLY A 208 20.75 -10.60 3.14
C GLY A 208 21.27 -11.85 3.85
N LYS A 209 22.60 -12.05 3.82
CA LYS A 209 23.27 -13.14 4.57
C LYS A 209 23.56 -12.77 6.02
N GLY A 210 23.36 -11.53 6.42
CA GLY A 210 23.57 -10.99 7.77
C GLY A 210 22.28 -10.89 8.57
N ASP A 211 22.35 -10.11 9.65
CA ASP A 211 21.18 -9.81 10.47
C ASP A 211 20.11 -9.07 9.65
N PRO A 212 18.82 -9.27 9.98
CA PRO A 212 17.74 -8.52 9.36
C PRO A 212 17.94 -7.01 9.53
N THR A 213 17.48 -6.24 8.54
CA THR A 213 17.56 -4.78 8.53
C THR A 213 16.19 -4.15 8.38
N LEU A 214 16.06 -2.89 8.75
CA LEU A 214 14.91 -2.05 8.42
C LEU A 214 15.14 -1.42 7.05
N LEU A 215 14.16 -1.51 6.17
CA LEU A 215 14.11 -0.71 4.96
C LEU A 215 12.97 0.31 5.12
N ILE A 216 13.32 1.59 5.13
CA ILE A 216 12.41 2.68 5.45
C ILE A 216 12.26 3.58 4.23
N THR A 217 11.03 3.89 3.86
CA THR A 217 10.74 4.82 2.77
C THR A 217 10.96 6.25 3.21
N SER A 218 11.74 7.01 2.43
CA SER A 218 11.75 8.48 2.46
C SER A 218 11.09 8.98 1.18
N ARG A 219 9.74 9.05 1.19
CA ARG A 219 8.91 9.22 -0.02
C ARG A 219 9.28 10.45 -0.83
N ALA A 220 9.31 11.64 -0.21
CA ALA A 220 9.60 12.87 -0.90
C ALA A 220 11.09 13.01 -1.29
N ALA A 221 11.97 12.20 -0.70
CA ALA A 221 13.37 12.09 -1.10
C ALA A 221 13.61 11.03 -2.19
N ASN A 222 12.55 10.39 -2.70
CA ASN A 222 12.60 9.35 -3.74
C ASN A 222 13.62 8.25 -3.43
N CYS A 223 13.57 7.67 -2.24
CA CYS A 223 14.52 6.63 -1.85
C CYS A 223 13.98 5.72 -0.74
N PHE A 224 14.55 4.54 -0.68
CA PHE A 224 14.59 3.76 0.55
C PHE A 224 15.88 4.05 1.30
N LYS A 225 15.84 3.98 2.62
CA LYS A 225 17.00 4.03 3.50
C LYS A 225 17.05 2.77 4.34
N ARG A 226 18.22 2.15 4.41
CA ARG A 226 18.46 0.92 5.18
C ARG A 226 19.10 1.25 6.51
N PHE A 227 18.59 0.61 7.57
CA PHE A 227 19.11 0.72 8.93
C PHE A 227 19.25 -0.67 9.55
N THR A 228 20.13 -0.81 10.55
CA THR A 228 20.04 -1.96 11.45
C THR A 228 18.77 -1.91 12.27
N LEU A 229 18.36 -3.01 12.90
CA LEU A 229 17.20 -3.02 13.78
C LEU A 229 17.36 -2.09 15.00
N GLU A 230 18.61 -1.76 15.39
CA GLU A 230 18.94 -0.81 16.47
C GLU A 230 18.94 0.65 16.00
N GLY A 231 18.75 0.90 14.69
CA GLY A 231 18.63 2.25 14.14
C GLY A 231 19.91 2.88 13.62
N LYS A 232 20.98 2.10 13.36
CA LYS A 232 22.18 2.60 12.68
C LYS A 232 21.95 2.62 11.16
N TYR A 233 22.16 3.78 10.53
CA TYR A 233 22.11 3.95 9.07
C TYR A 233 23.16 3.08 8.36
N ILE A 234 22.79 2.50 7.23
CA ILE A 234 23.62 1.63 6.41
C ILE A 234 23.80 2.19 5.00
N GLU A 235 22.69 2.43 4.28
CA GLU A 235 22.73 2.85 2.88
C GLU A 235 21.43 3.53 2.43
N ARG A 236 21.52 4.21 1.28
CA ARG A 236 20.39 4.77 0.54
C ARG A 236 20.23 4.06 -0.80
N ILE A 237 19.01 3.68 -1.15
CA ILE A 237 18.62 3.15 -2.47
C ILE A 237 17.81 4.23 -3.17
N SER A 238 18.42 4.95 -4.11
CA SER A 238 17.79 6.05 -4.83
C SER A 238 16.87 5.54 -5.93
N LEU A 239 15.69 6.14 -6.01
CA LEU A 239 14.63 5.83 -6.98
C LEU A 239 14.12 7.13 -7.64
N PRO A 240 14.97 7.79 -8.45
CA PRO A 240 14.72 9.13 -8.95
C PRO A 240 13.39 9.20 -9.70
N GLY A 241 12.58 10.21 -9.40
CA GLY A 241 11.27 10.45 -9.97
C GLY A 241 10.11 9.70 -9.31
N ALA A 242 10.37 8.68 -8.50
CA ALA A 242 9.34 7.84 -7.91
C ALA A 242 9.01 8.26 -6.47
N PHE A 243 7.78 8.66 -6.22
CA PHE A 243 7.25 8.89 -4.87
C PHE A 243 6.66 7.60 -4.33
N ILE A 244 7.55 6.78 -3.80
CA ILE A 244 7.31 5.41 -3.35
C ILE A 244 6.54 5.34 -2.03
N CYS A 245 5.77 4.26 -1.87
CA CYS A 245 5.04 3.95 -0.66
C CYS A 245 5.81 2.94 0.21
N ARG A 246 5.16 1.90 0.73
CA ARG A 246 5.89 0.94 1.53
C ARG A 246 6.71 -0.03 0.67
N PRO A 247 7.84 -0.53 1.20
CA PRO A 247 8.55 -1.66 0.62
C PRO A 247 7.86 -2.98 1.02
N VAL A 248 7.61 -3.85 0.04
CA VAL A 248 7.06 -5.20 0.26
C VAL A 248 8.03 -6.21 -0.31
N ILE A 249 8.46 -7.15 0.52
CA ILE A 249 9.41 -8.19 0.11
C ILE A 249 8.65 -9.49 -0.18
N HIS A 250 8.90 -10.03 -1.35
CA HIS A 250 8.44 -11.37 -1.71
C HIS A 250 9.59 -12.11 -2.40
N ASN A 251 9.98 -13.26 -1.84
CA ASN A 251 11.16 -14.00 -2.25
C ASN A 251 12.42 -13.09 -2.23
N ASP A 252 13.20 -13.09 -3.32
CA ASP A 252 14.39 -12.24 -3.48
C ASP A 252 14.10 -10.80 -3.90
N ASN A 253 12.84 -10.45 -4.21
CA ASN A 253 12.49 -9.17 -4.82
C ASN A 253 11.81 -8.22 -3.82
N LEU A 254 11.94 -6.94 -4.12
CA LEU A 254 11.26 -5.84 -3.41
C LEU A 254 10.28 -5.18 -4.36
N TYR A 255 9.06 -5.00 -3.91
CA TYR A 255 7.97 -4.36 -4.63
C TYR A 255 7.55 -3.10 -3.88
N SER A 256 7.13 -2.08 -4.61
CA SER A 256 6.52 -0.89 -3.99
C SER A 256 5.53 -0.23 -4.93
N GLY A 257 4.43 0.27 -4.38
CA GLY A 257 3.59 1.22 -5.09
C GLY A 257 4.32 2.56 -5.23
N VAL A 258 4.12 3.23 -6.35
CA VAL A 258 4.55 4.61 -6.61
C VAL A 258 3.29 5.43 -6.80
N CYS A 259 2.96 6.29 -5.84
CA CYS A 259 1.72 7.08 -5.91
C CYS A 259 1.71 8.05 -7.09
N TRP A 260 2.83 8.70 -7.36
CA TRP A 260 3.04 9.60 -8.48
C TRP A 260 4.52 9.67 -8.84
N SER A 261 4.82 10.26 -9.98
CA SER A 261 6.18 10.47 -10.43
C SER A 261 6.40 11.89 -10.94
N SER A 262 7.64 12.39 -10.88
CA SER A 262 8.01 13.72 -11.32
C SER A 262 9.46 13.78 -11.76
N GLU A 263 9.74 14.54 -12.82
CA GLU A 263 11.12 14.91 -13.21
C GLU A 263 11.73 15.95 -12.25
N VAL A 264 10.88 16.66 -11.53
CA VAL A 264 11.31 17.71 -10.61
C VAL A 264 11.63 17.09 -9.27
N VAL A 265 12.86 17.32 -8.80
CA VAL A 265 13.28 16.92 -7.45
C VAL A 265 12.51 17.77 -6.43
N PHE A 266 11.96 17.10 -5.43
CA PHE A 266 11.29 17.80 -4.34
C PHE A 266 12.30 18.62 -3.52
N GLU A 267 11.99 19.91 -3.34
CA GLU A 267 12.71 20.82 -2.45
C GLU A 267 11.78 21.25 -1.32
N GLU A 268 12.22 21.05 -0.10
CA GLU A 268 11.42 21.42 1.07
C GLU A 268 11.18 22.95 1.11
N GLY A 269 9.92 23.34 1.35
CA GLY A 269 9.50 24.75 1.34
C GLY A 269 9.24 25.33 -0.04
N ASN A 270 9.51 24.60 -1.13
CA ASN A 270 9.22 25.03 -2.48
C ASN A 270 7.92 24.40 -2.99
N SER A 271 6.82 25.15 -2.96
CA SER A 271 5.51 24.68 -3.39
C SER A 271 5.44 24.26 -4.87
N LYS A 272 6.36 24.77 -5.72
CA LYS A 272 6.43 24.42 -7.14
C LYS A 272 7.03 23.02 -7.38
N THR A 273 7.82 22.52 -6.44
CA THR A 273 8.41 21.17 -6.49
C THR A 273 7.58 20.16 -5.73
N HIS A 274 6.55 20.62 -4.99
CA HIS A 274 5.63 19.72 -4.30
C HIS A 274 4.82 18.96 -5.35
N PRO A 275 4.87 17.61 -5.35
CA PRO A 275 4.09 16.83 -6.29
C PRO A 275 2.61 17.16 -6.09
N THR A 276 1.97 17.60 -7.17
CA THR A 276 0.54 17.89 -7.14
C THR A 276 -0.21 16.57 -7.06
N GLN A 277 -0.89 16.34 -5.96
CA GLN A 277 -1.78 15.20 -5.72
C GLN A 277 -3.01 15.19 -6.65
N THR A 278 -3.05 16.08 -7.63
CA THR A 278 -4.23 16.39 -8.43
C THR A 278 -4.32 15.64 -9.75
N ASN A 279 -3.31 14.84 -10.12
CA ASN A 279 -3.41 14.02 -11.33
C ASN A 279 -4.15 12.71 -11.00
N PRO A 280 -5.43 12.52 -11.43
CA PRO A 280 -6.25 11.39 -10.99
C PRO A 280 -5.79 10.03 -11.51
N ASN A 281 -4.95 9.97 -12.53
CA ASN A 281 -4.50 8.71 -13.14
C ASN A 281 -2.99 8.56 -13.00
N SER A 282 -2.48 8.52 -11.78
CA SER A 282 -1.04 8.50 -11.56
C SER A 282 -0.57 7.24 -10.83
N GLY A 283 0.71 6.97 -11.00
CA GLY A 283 1.42 5.93 -10.32
C GLY A 283 1.74 4.70 -11.18
N PHE A 284 2.57 3.86 -10.62
CA PHE A 284 2.99 2.59 -11.18
C PHE A 284 3.53 1.69 -10.06
N VAL A 285 3.78 0.42 -10.35
CA VAL A 285 4.51 -0.48 -9.44
C VAL A 285 5.99 -0.47 -9.81
N THR A 286 6.90 -0.39 -8.83
CA THR A 286 8.34 -0.59 -9.06
C THR A 286 8.80 -1.89 -8.41
N ILE A 287 9.68 -2.63 -9.11
CA ILE A 287 10.19 -3.94 -8.70
C ILE A 287 11.72 -3.89 -8.73
N LEU A 288 12.33 -4.19 -7.58
CA LEU A 288 13.77 -4.26 -7.40
C LEU A 288 14.22 -5.70 -7.11
N ASP A 289 15.36 -6.08 -7.66
CA ASP A 289 16.01 -7.35 -7.31
C ASP A 289 16.67 -7.29 -5.91
N LYS A 290 17.22 -8.41 -5.46
CA LYS A 290 17.90 -8.51 -4.16
C LYS A 290 19.13 -7.60 -3.99
N LYS A 291 19.65 -7.04 -5.10
CA LYS A 291 20.77 -6.09 -5.09
C LYS A 291 20.29 -4.64 -5.05
N GLY A 292 18.97 -4.42 -4.95
CA GLY A 292 18.36 -3.08 -4.98
C GLY A 292 18.31 -2.45 -6.38
N LYS A 293 18.54 -3.25 -7.45
CA LYS A 293 18.45 -2.78 -8.83
C LYS A 293 17.00 -2.87 -9.30
N VAL A 294 16.43 -1.76 -9.82
CA VAL A 294 15.12 -1.76 -10.44
C VAL A 294 15.15 -2.60 -11.72
N VAL A 295 14.26 -3.57 -11.81
CA VAL A 295 14.17 -4.53 -12.92
C VAL A 295 12.91 -4.39 -13.75
N SER A 296 11.83 -3.83 -13.16
CA SER A 296 10.58 -3.59 -13.87
C SER A 296 9.79 -2.45 -13.20
N ASN A 297 9.02 -1.72 -14.01
CA ASN A 297 8.06 -0.73 -13.56
C ASN A 297 6.71 -0.97 -14.28
N PRO A 298 5.87 -1.93 -13.83
CA PRO A 298 4.53 -2.10 -14.39
C PRO A 298 3.70 -0.81 -14.33
N GLY A 299 3.36 -0.23 -15.50
CA GLY A 299 2.69 1.06 -15.63
C GLY A 299 3.60 2.28 -15.74
N GLY A 300 4.90 2.12 -15.48
CA GLY A 300 5.93 3.16 -15.60
C GLY A 300 6.93 2.90 -16.71
N THR A 301 7.85 3.84 -16.89
CA THR A 301 8.93 3.75 -17.89
C THR A 301 9.86 2.58 -17.63
N GLN A 302 10.38 1.98 -18.71
CA GLN A 302 11.38 0.93 -18.58
C GLN A 302 12.59 1.43 -17.79
N PRO A 303 13.06 0.68 -16.76
CA PRO A 303 14.22 1.06 -15.98
C PRO A 303 15.47 1.14 -16.88
N THR A 304 16.14 2.28 -16.85
CA THR A 304 17.38 2.51 -17.62
C THR A 304 18.50 2.95 -16.70
N TYR A 305 19.74 2.56 -17.06
CA TYR A 305 20.92 2.88 -16.26
C TYR A 305 21.97 3.55 -17.15
N LYS A 306 22.55 4.65 -16.69
CA LYS A 306 23.70 5.31 -17.31
C LYS A 306 24.87 5.31 -16.32
N LYS A 307 26.00 4.76 -16.72
CA LYS A 307 27.20 4.61 -15.87
C LYS A 307 26.92 3.96 -14.51
N GLY A 308 25.96 3.03 -14.46
CA GLY A 308 25.54 2.36 -13.23
C GLY A 308 24.45 3.07 -12.42
N GLU A 309 24.09 4.31 -12.76
CA GLU A 309 23.06 5.09 -12.08
C GLU A 309 21.69 4.94 -12.71
N LEU A 310 20.68 4.65 -11.91
CA LEU A 310 19.28 4.59 -12.33
C LEU A 310 18.83 5.97 -12.84
N GLN A 311 18.23 6.00 -14.01
CA GLN A 311 17.64 7.22 -14.56
C GLN A 311 16.22 7.44 -14.02
N THR A 312 15.73 8.68 -14.12
CA THR A 312 14.41 9.10 -13.64
C THR A 312 13.32 8.16 -14.18
N MET A 313 12.52 7.66 -13.28
CA MET A 313 11.36 6.81 -13.57
C MET A 313 10.10 7.64 -13.55
N LEU A 314 9.31 7.50 -14.60
CA LEU A 314 8.06 8.22 -14.77
C LEU A 314 6.91 7.26 -15.07
N GLN A 315 5.71 7.68 -14.77
CA GLN A 315 4.52 6.99 -15.26
C GLN A 315 4.49 7.04 -16.78
N GLU A 316 4.15 5.91 -17.39
CA GLU A 316 3.97 5.79 -18.85
C GLU A 316 2.53 5.47 -19.21
N GLN A 317 1.85 4.65 -18.43
CA GLN A 317 0.49 4.18 -18.70
C GLN A 317 -0.47 4.63 -17.58
N SER A 318 -1.63 5.16 -17.95
CA SER A 318 -2.67 5.61 -17.01
C SER A 318 -3.56 4.42 -16.56
N ILE A 319 -2.98 3.50 -15.81
CA ILE A 319 -3.66 2.30 -15.32
C ILE A 319 -4.17 2.51 -13.89
N PHE A 320 -3.34 3.13 -13.06
CA PHE A 320 -3.59 3.28 -11.63
C PHE A 320 -4.12 4.67 -11.29
N ASN A 321 -4.86 4.73 -10.19
CA ASN A 321 -5.25 5.97 -9.53
C ASN A 321 -4.46 6.09 -8.22
N HIS A 322 -3.26 6.65 -8.26
CA HIS A 322 -2.31 6.69 -7.15
C HIS A 322 -2.03 5.30 -6.57
N CYS A 323 -1.17 4.54 -7.27
CA CYS A 323 -0.72 3.22 -6.84
C CYS A 323 -0.05 3.32 -5.46
N HIS A 324 -0.81 2.96 -4.40
CA HIS A 324 -0.36 3.17 -3.02
C HIS A 324 0.36 1.95 -2.47
N ASP A 325 -0.18 0.77 -2.67
CA ASP A 325 0.38 -0.46 -2.13
C ASP A 325 0.29 -1.63 -3.10
N VAL A 326 1.11 -2.62 -2.86
CA VAL A 326 1.18 -3.86 -3.64
C VAL A 326 1.24 -5.04 -2.68
N CYS A 327 0.24 -5.92 -2.74
CA CYS A 327 0.28 -7.24 -2.11
C CYS A 327 0.64 -8.29 -3.17
N ILE A 328 1.43 -9.30 -2.82
CA ILE A 328 1.90 -10.35 -3.72
C ILE A 328 1.43 -11.70 -3.20
N ASP A 329 0.86 -12.54 -4.08
CA ASP A 329 0.52 -13.91 -3.72
C ASP A 329 1.61 -14.92 -4.13
N ASN A 330 1.41 -16.19 -3.78
CA ASN A 330 2.38 -17.26 -4.06
C ASN A 330 2.55 -17.58 -5.56
N ASP A 331 1.62 -17.12 -6.41
CA ASP A 331 1.69 -17.23 -7.86
C ASP A 331 2.32 -15.99 -8.51
N GLU A 332 2.89 -15.09 -7.67
CA GLU A 332 3.47 -13.80 -8.04
C GLU A 332 2.49 -12.82 -8.71
N ASN A 333 1.18 -13.01 -8.51
CA ASN A 333 0.21 -12.00 -8.89
C ASN A 333 0.29 -10.83 -7.93
N LEU A 334 0.07 -9.62 -8.45
CA LEU A 334 0.08 -8.38 -7.66
C LEU A 334 -1.35 -7.89 -7.49
N TYR A 335 -1.66 -7.46 -6.28
CA TYR A 335 -2.94 -6.81 -5.94
C TYR A 335 -2.60 -5.38 -5.51
N VAL A 336 -3.07 -4.41 -6.30
CA VAL A 336 -2.66 -3.02 -6.18
C VAL A 336 -3.76 -2.22 -5.52
N CYS A 337 -3.45 -1.66 -4.35
CA CYS A 337 -4.30 -0.71 -3.66
C CYS A 337 -4.10 0.71 -4.23
N GLN A 338 -5.18 1.47 -4.26
CA GLN A 338 -5.25 2.77 -4.91
C GLN A 338 -5.75 3.83 -3.94
N TRP A 339 -4.95 4.87 -3.75
CA TRP A 339 -5.31 6.03 -2.93
C TRP A 339 -5.80 7.18 -3.80
N ASN A 340 -6.69 8.01 -3.27
CA ASN A 340 -7.29 9.15 -3.99
C ASN A 340 -7.93 8.75 -5.34
N ALA A 341 -8.51 7.58 -5.36
CA ALA A 341 -8.91 6.88 -6.58
C ALA A 341 -10.40 7.05 -6.91
N ASN A 342 -11.05 8.12 -6.45
CA ASN A 342 -12.49 8.34 -6.63
C ASN A 342 -13.34 7.14 -6.18
N LYS A 343 -12.99 6.56 -5.04
CA LYS A 343 -13.63 5.36 -4.47
C LYS A 343 -13.48 4.12 -5.35
N ALA A 344 -12.34 4.00 -6.06
CA ALA A 344 -12.02 2.80 -6.83
C ALA A 344 -11.49 1.70 -5.90
N TYR A 345 -11.87 0.47 -6.24
CA TYR A 345 -11.40 -0.74 -5.57
C TYR A 345 -9.99 -1.11 -6.04
N PRO A 346 -9.30 -2.06 -5.35
CA PRO A 346 -8.02 -2.56 -5.81
C PRO A 346 -8.13 -3.30 -7.13
N ILE A 347 -7.02 -3.41 -7.85
CA ILE A 347 -6.92 -4.15 -9.11
C ILE A 347 -5.93 -5.29 -9.00
N LYS A 348 -6.06 -6.30 -9.86
CA LYS A 348 -5.11 -7.40 -9.94
C LYS A 348 -4.23 -7.26 -11.18
N LEU A 349 -2.96 -7.55 -11.02
CA LEU A 349 -2.00 -7.76 -12.10
C LEU A 349 -1.62 -9.25 -12.06
N GLU A 350 -2.07 -10.01 -13.05
CA GLU A 350 -1.80 -11.44 -13.16
C GLU A 350 -0.45 -11.68 -13.82
N ARG A 351 0.40 -12.47 -13.22
CA ARG A 351 1.74 -12.82 -13.71
C ARG A 351 1.64 -13.58 -15.04
N VAL A 352 2.44 -13.21 -16.09
CA VAL A 352 2.45 -13.85 -17.40
C VAL A 352 3.85 -14.27 -17.80
#